data_eec544376e03459e6b579b0f567425e1
#
_entry.id   eec544376e03459e6b579b0f567425e1
#
_cell.length_a   1.000
_cell.length_b   1.000
_cell.length_c   1.000
_cell.angle_alpha   90.00
_cell.angle_beta   90.00
_cell.angle_gamma   90.00
#
_symmetry.space_group_name_H-M   'P 1'
#
loop_
_entity.id
_entity.type
_entity.pdbx_description
1 polymer ?
#
loop_
_entity_poly.entity_id
_entity_poly.type
_entity_poly.pdbx_seq_one_letter_code
_entity_poly.pdbx_strand_id
1 'polypeptide(L)'
;MGNFFDKEPPPPMVLVPPLFDFPPLAARTRMVESSYNLLFGKLALKCLFEDYFEEAQHFRTMIMLKPIDDPHVDLVATVSGPLDHKPEKSIVGNAFFRWQRDIDDPHTFVDLYVSSSDPVLQMRSCFFDPKLGIGGFGVFPLLMRKRVSSQDYGVVGLRYGSRNFSFGATCMPFSLRDEFPKSAWLVSKVGRVIAGLQYEPDHGSKDSAKYQNLKNWSGAIGYGAGSGSPLSPSFNFCLELAKSSQFIASFYQHVVVQRRVKNPLEESEVVGITNYIDFGFELQTSIDGEETSMMHDSTFQIGASWQANKNFLLKGKVGPLSSSGTCAFKSWWKPSFTLSISGI
;
A
#
# COMPACT_ATOMS: atom_id res chain seq x y z
N MET A 1 -30.14 42.38 -16.37
CA MET A 1 -30.07 40.91 -16.15
C MET A 1 -28.62 40.57 -15.81
N GLY A 2 -28.34 40.44 -14.53
CA GLY A 2 -26.99 40.23 -14.05
C GLY A 2 -26.58 38.78 -14.18
N ASN A 3 -25.45 38.53 -14.84
CA ASN A 3 -24.76 37.29 -14.82
C ASN A 3 -24.23 37.04 -13.40
N PHE A 4 -24.93 36.24 -12.65
CA PHE A 4 -24.35 35.57 -11.48
C PHE A 4 -23.36 34.56 -12.00
N PHE A 5 -22.11 34.94 -12.14
CA PHE A 5 -21.02 33.97 -12.14
C PHE A 5 -21.02 33.36 -10.74
N ASP A 6 -21.52 32.13 -10.62
CA ASP A 6 -21.27 31.29 -9.50
C ASP A 6 -19.74 31.13 -9.42
N LYS A 7 -19.10 31.92 -8.56
CA LYS A 7 -17.72 31.71 -8.20
C LYS A 7 -17.70 30.37 -7.46
N GLU A 8 -17.07 29.37 -8.06
CA GLU A 8 -16.78 28.14 -7.34
C GLU A 8 -16.17 28.51 -5.98
N PRO A 9 -16.67 27.92 -4.89
CA PRO A 9 -16.13 28.19 -3.58
C PRO A 9 -14.62 27.91 -3.59
N PRO A 10 -13.81 28.76 -2.95
CA PRO A 10 -12.37 28.55 -2.92
C PRO A 10 -12.06 27.16 -2.34
N PRO A 11 -11.01 26.48 -2.84
CA PRO A 11 -10.66 25.15 -2.35
C PRO A 11 -10.38 25.20 -0.85
N PRO A 12 -10.77 24.17 -0.10
CA PRO A 12 -10.57 24.13 1.34
C PRO A 12 -9.08 24.20 1.68
N MET A 13 -8.71 24.97 2.70
CA MET A 13 -7.35 25.03 3.20
C MET A 13 -6.98 23.70 3.86
N VAL A 14 -5.84 23.13 3.50
CA VAL A 14 -5.34 21.89 4.10
C VAL A 14 -4.55 22.21 5.35
N LEU A 15 -5.13 22.00 6.51
CA LEU A 15 -4.47 22.20 7.81
C LEU A 15 -3.70 20.96 8.28
N VAL A 16 -4.15 19.78 7.89
CA VAL A 16 -3.54 18.49 8.20
C VAL A 16 -3.17 17.79 6.88
N PRO A 17 -1.92 17.36 6.71
CA PRO A 17 -1.52 16.68 5.48
C PRO A 17 -2.30 15.35 5.34
N PRO A 18 -2.71 14.96 4.12
CA PRO A 18 -3.61 13.83 3.89
C PRO A 18 -2.98 12.47 4.18
N LEU A 19 -1.67 12.42 4.33
CA LEU A 19 -0.94 11.20 4.66
C LEU A 19 -0.07 11.47 5.88
N PHE A 20 -0.23 10.63 6.89
CA PHE A 20 0.53 10.74 8.13
C PHE A 20 2.02 10.52 7.87
N ASP A 21 2.35 9.54 7.05
CA ASP A 21 3.72 9.30 6.57
C ASP A 21 3.99 10.12 5.32
N PHE A 22 4.65 11.23 5.49
CA PHE A 22 5.09 12.07 4.39
C PHE A 22 6.64 12.08 4.30
N PRO A 23 7.23 11.90 3.11
CA PRO A 23 6.60 11.57 1.83
C PRO A 23 6.05 10.14 1.82
N PRO A 24 4.95 9.88 1.09
CA PRO A 24 4.27 8.60 1.12
C PRO A 24 5.10 7.49 0.44
N LEU A 25 5.88 6.75 1.21
CA LEU A 25 6.73 5.67 0.70
C LEU A 25 5.91 4.58 0.00
N ALA A 26 4.76 4.22 0.57
CA ALA A 26 3.85 3.23 -0.01
C ALA A 26 3.37 3.64 -1.41
N ALA A 27 3.02 4.91 -1.62
CA ALA A 27 2.60 5.39 -2.93
C ALA A 27 3.72 5.31 -3.98
N ARG A 28 4.97 5.44 -3.56
CA ARG A 28 6.15 5.40 -4.43
C ARG A 28 6.55 3.98 -4.82
N THR A 29 6.37 3.01 -3.92
CA THR A 29 6.72 1.60 -4.19
C THR A 29 5.67 0.87 -5.01
N ARG A 30 4.45 1.40 -5.12
CA ARG A 30 3.36 0.77 -5.88
C ARG A 30 3.70 0.47 -7.34
N MET A 31 4.70 1.15 -7.92
CA MET A 31 5.09 0.90 -9.30
C MET A 31 5.82 -0.44 -9.51
N VAL A 32 6.30 -1.08 -8.45
CA VAL A 32 6.94 -2.42 -8.49
C VAL A 32 5.95 -3.56 -8.23
N GLU A 33 4.67 -3.26 -8.02
CA GLU A 33 3.61 -4.25 -7.81
C GLU A 33 2.63 -4.28 -9.00
N SER A 34 1.84 -5.37 -9.12
CA SER A 34 0.80 -5.47 -10.14
C SER A 34 -0.30 -4.44 -9.88
N SER A 35 -0.88 -3.88 -10.93
CA SER A 35 -2.03 -2.99 -10.79
C SER A 35 -3.26 -3.70 -10.19
N TYR A 36 -3.36 -5.02 -10.35
CA TYR A 36 -4.40 -5.82 -9.73
C TYR A 36 -4.34 -5.76 -8.19
N ASN A 37 -3.14 -5.82 -7.60
CA ASN A 37 -2.97 -5.75 -6.14
C ASN A 37 -3.11 -4.33 -5.57
N LEU A 38 -3.06 -3.32 -6.41
CA LEU A 38 -3.13 -1.92 -5.98
C LEU A 38 -4.52 -1.31 -6.14
N LEU A 39 -5.32 -1.86 -7.05
CA LEU A 39 -6.66 -1.37 -7.36
C LEU A 39 -7.73 -2.00 -6.44
N PHE A 40 -8.98 -1.71 -6.70
CA PHE A 40 -10.15 -2.24 -5.97
C PHE A 40 -10.19 -1.84 -4.48
N GLY A 41 -9.42 -0.83 -4.05
CA GLY A 41 -9.28 -0.47 -2.64
C GLY A 41 -8.28 -1.33 -1.85
N LYS A 42 -7.68 -2.35 -2.47
CA LYS A 42 -6.78 -3.29 -1.79
C LYS A 42 -5.57 -2.61 -1.13
N LEU A 43 -4.93 -1.64 -1.82
CA LEU A 43 -3.81 -0.90 -1.24
C LEU A 43 -4.23 -0.15 0.03
N ALA A 44 -5.40 0.51 -0.01
CA ALA A 44 -5.91 1.25 1.13
C ALA A 44 -6.26 0.33 2.31
N LEU A 45 -6.86 -0.84 2.02
CA LEU A 45 -7.15 -1.87 3.03
C LEU A 45 -5.86 -2.45 3.60
N LYS A 46 -4.87 -2.75 2.76
CA LYS A 46 -3.55 -3.19 3.21
C LYS A 46 -2.91 -2.18 4.17
N CYS A 47 -2.91 -0.90 3.79
CA CYS A 47 -2.44 0.16 4.68
C CYS A 47 -3.27 0.24 5.97
N LEU A 48 -4.58 0.04 5.91
CA LEU A 48 -5.45 0.10 7.07
C LEU A 48 -5.20 -1.06 8.05
N PHE A 49 -4.97 -2.27 7.54
CA PHE A 49 -4.84 -3.49 8.37
C PHE A 49 -3.40 -3.86 8.73
N GLU A 50 -2.41 -3.45 7.95
CA GLU A 50 -1.02 -3.86 8.14
C GLU A 50 -0.12 -2.75 8.67
N ASP A 51 -0.26 -1.50 8.15
CA ASP A 51 0.63 -0.42 8.54
C ASP A 51 0.52 -0.10 10.02
N TYR A 52 1.63 -0.10 10.73
CA TYR A 52 1.77 0.08 12.18
C TYR A 52 1.24 -1.07 13.04
N PHE A 53 0.70 -2.15 12.45
CA PHE A 53 0.32 -3.37 13.15
C PHE A 53 1.39 -4.44 12.94
N GLU A 54 2.62 -4.14 13.27
CA GLU A 54 3.64 -5.16 13.43
C GLU A 54 3.25 -6.05 14.62
N GLU A 55 3.98 -7.07 14.94
CA GLU A 55 3.61 -8.04 16.00
C GLU A 55 3.12 -7.37 17.31
N ALA A 56 2.39 -8.12 18.12
CA ALA A 56 1.87 -7.66 19.42
C ALA A 56 2.93 -7.00 20.30
N GLN A 57 2.59 -5.87 20.92
CA GLN A 57 3.47 -5.12 21.81
C GLN A 57 4.78 -4.72 21.13
N HIS A 58 4.67 -4.04 20.01
CA HIS A 58 5.80 -3.61 19.18
C HIS A 58 5.94 -2.10 19.20
N PHE A 59 7.19 -1.64 19.18
CA PHE A 59 7.49 -0.25 18.88
C PHE A 59 8.13 -0.13 17.50
N ARG A 60 7.89 0.96 16.83
CA ARG A 60 8.56 1.33 15.59
C ARG A 60 8.93 2.80 15.64
N THR A 61 10.17 3.07 15.32
CA THR A 61 10.71 4.42 15.21
C THR A 61 11.22 4.62 13.79
N MET A 62 10.81 5.69 13.16
CA MET A 62 11.24 6.06 11.81
C MET A 62 11.80 7.48 11.82
N ILE A 63 12.98 7.64 11.25
CA ILE A 63 13.62 8.94 11.03
C ILE A 63 13.73 9.14 9.52
N MET A 64 13.26 10.28 9.04
CA MET A 64 13.35 10.65 7.64
C MET A 64 14.22 11.91 7.51
N LEU A 65 15.22 11.81 6.67
CA LEU A 65 16.14 12.89 6.30
C LEU A 65 15.96 13.20 4.81
N LYS A 66 15.80 14.45 4.50
CA LYS A 66 15.88 14.97 3.14
C LYS A 66 17.10 15.87 3.06
N PRO A 67 18.14 15.50 2.30
CA PRO A 67 19.32 16.35 2.13
C PRO A 67 18.93 17.74 1.61
N ILE A 68 19.57 18.77 2.10
CA ILE A 68 19.28 20.16 1.72
C ILE A 68 19.76 20.43 0.30
N ASP A 69 20.90 19.83 -0.04
CA ASP A 69 21.61 20.08 -1.30
C ASP A 69 21.05 19.25 -2.47
N ASP A 70 20.32 18.16 -2.18
CA ASP A 70 19.72 17.32 -3.21
C ASP A 70 18.26 16.95 -2.88
N PRO A 71 17.28 17.65 -3.47
CA PRO A 71 15.87 17.38 -3.24
C PRO A 71 15.38 16.05 -3.85
N HIS A 72 16.19 15.43 -4.73
CA HIS A 72 15.86 14.14 -5.37
C HIS A 72 16.15 12.94 -4.47
N VAL A 73 16.81 13.14 -3.35
CA VAL A 73 17.20 12.08 -2.43
C VAL A 73 16.34 12.08 -1.18
N ASP A 74 15.86 10.91 -0.79
CA ASP A 74 15.24 10.66 0.51
C ASP A 74 16.04 9.56 1.24
N LEU A 75 16.33 9.80 2.51
CA LEU A 75 16.96 8.85 3.42
C LEU A 75 15.98 8.53 4.55
N VAL A 76 15.74 7.26 4.78
CA VAL A 76 14.85 6.80 5.86
C VAL A 76 15.55 5.72 6.65
N ALA A 77 15.58 5.85 7.96
CA ALA A 77 16.00 4.79 8.86
C ALA A 77 14.82 4.39 9.75
N THR A 78 14.64 3.08 9.92
CA THR A 78 13.58 2.52 10.74
C THR A 78 14.17 1.51 11.69
N VAL A 79 13.76 1.58 12.95
CA VAL A 79 14.05 0.57 13.97
C VAL A 79 12.74 0.10 14.54
N SER A 80 12.55 -1.21 14.59
CA SER A 80 11.37 -1.82 15.18
C SER A 80 11.74 -3.01 16.07
N GLY A 81 10.96 -3.26 17.10
CA GLY A 81 11.20 -4.35 18.02
C GLY A 81 10.11 -4.52 19.06
N PRO A 82 10.14 -5.63 19.81
CA PRO A 82 9.19 -5.89 20.87
C PRO A 82 9.38 -4.91 22.04
N LEU A 83 8.27 -4.56 22.71
CA LEU A 83 8.30 -3.81 23.98
C LEU A 83 8.72 -4.72 25.15
N ASP A 84 8.45 -6.02 25.06
CA ASP A 84 8.82 -6.99 26.08
C ASP A 84 10.23 -7.52 25.83
N HIS A 85 11.06 -7.57 26.86
CA HIS A 85 12.41 -8.13 26.84
C HIS A 85 12.39 -9.66 26.80
N LYS A 86 11.78 -10.26 25.78
CA LYS A 86 11.90 -11.69 25.54
C LYS A 86 13.14 -11.94 24.68
N PRO A 87 14.08 -12.80 25.13
CA PRO A 87 15.37 -13.00 24.43
C PRO A 87 15.25 -13.60 23.03
N GLU A 88 14.08 -14.06 22.63
CA GLU A 88 13.83 -14.67 21.32
C GLU A 88 13.47 -13.68 20.20
N LYS A 89 13.09 -12.46 20.55
CA LYS A 89 12.67 -11.44 19.57
C LYS A 89 13.76 -10.40 19.37
N SER A 90 14.31 -10.34 18.17
CA SER A 90 15.37 -9.41 17.81
C SER A 90 14.83 -8.05 17.35
N ILE A 91 15.56 -6.99 17.69
CA ILE A 91 15.34 -5.66 17.13
C ILE A 91 15.76 -5.69 15.65
N VAL A 92 14.89 -5.19 14.77
CA VAL A 92 15.13 -5.09 13.32
C VAL A 92 15.42 -3.63 12.98
N GLY A 93 16.55 -3.42 12.31
CA GLY A 93 16.94 -2.13 11.78
C GLY A 93 16.95 -2.15 10.26
N ASN A 94 16.37 -1.12 9.66
CA ASN A 94 16.32 -0.95 8.21
C ASN A 94 16.78 0.45 7.84
N ALA A 95 17.53 0.57 6.75
CA ALA A 95 17.89 1.84 6.14
C ALA A 95 17.48 1.82 4.67
N PHE A 96 16.96 2.93 4.23
CA PHE A 96 16.42 3.09 2.91
C PHE A 96 16.96 4.37 2.29
N PHE A 97 17.56 4.24 1.11
CA PHE A 97 18.00 5.34 0.27
C PHE A 97 17.15 5.33 -0.99
N ARG A 98 16.58 6.47 -1.36
CA ARG A 98 15.87 6.66 -2.62
C ARG A 98 16.43 7.82 -3.39
N TRP A 99 16.70 7.61 -4.65
CA TRP A 99 16.87 8.65 -5.65
C TRP A 99 15.67 8.66 -6.59
N GLN A 100 15.10 9.82 -6.84
CA GLN A 100 13.94 10.02 -7.69
C GLN A 100 14.28 11.05 -8.78
N ARG A 101 13.96 10.71 -10.03
CA ARG A 101 14.30 11.58 -11.17
C ARG A 101 13.57 12.91 -11.15
N ASP A 102 12.30 12.90 -10.80
CA ASP A 102 11.44 14.07 -10.72
C ASP A 102 10.82 14.15 -9.32
N ILE A 103 10.82 15.36 -8.73
CA ILE A 103 10.30 15.56 -7.36
C ILE A 103 8.80 15.34 -7.32
N ASP A 104 8.09 15.75 -8.37
CA ASP A 104 6.63 15.70 -8.46
C ASP A 104 6.13 14.36 -9.04
N ASP A 105 6.95 13.67 -9.85
CA ASP A 105 6.61 12.37 -10.44
C ASP A 105 7.33 11.20 -9.75
N PRO A 106 6.63 10.44 -8.90
CA PRO A 106 7.22 9.31 -8.16
C PRO A 106 7.42 8.04 -9.00
N HIS A 107 7.23 8.09 -10.31
CA HIS A 107 7.19 6.90 -11.15
C HIS A 107 8.55 6.42 -11.64
N THR A 108 9.58 7.28 -11.56
CA THR A 108 10.95 6.93 -11.97
C THR A 108 11.90 7.11 -10.80
N PHE A 109 12.41 5.99 -10.27
CA PHE A 109 13.25 6.00 -9.07
C PHE A 109 14.22 4.80 -9.02
N VAL A 110 15.23 4.94 -8.19
CA VAL A 110 16.13 3.87 -7.75
C VAL A 110 16.17 3.86 -6.23
N ASP A 111 15.93 2.69 -5.64
CA ASP A 111 15.98 2.47 -4.20
C ASP A 111 17.08 1.51 -3.84
N LEU A 112 17.80 1.81 -2.76
CA LEU A 112 18.66 0.87 -2.05
C LEU A 112 18.10 0.66 -0.65
N TYR A 113 17.81 -0.56 -0.32
CA TYR A 113 17.26 -0.97 0.97
C TYR A 113 18.26 -1.90 1.66
N VAL A 114 18.65 -1.54 2.87
CA VAL A 114 19.53 -2.33 3.73
C VAL A 114 18.75 -2.76 4.96
N SER A 115 18.83 -4.03 5.33
CA SER A 115 18.11 -4.58 6.47
C SER A 115 19.01 -5.43 7.34
N SER A 116 18.74 -5.45 8.63
CA SER A 116 19.32 -6.44 9.55
C SER A 116 18.73 -7.85 9.37
N SER A 117 17.64 -8.00 8.60
CA SER A 117 17.03 -9.26 8.18
C SER A 117 17.28 -9.56 6.70
N ASP A 118 16.93 -10.75 6.21
CA ASP A 118 17.03 -11.08 4.80
C ASP A 118 15.87 -10.42 3.98
N PRO A 119 16.16 -9.87 2.81
CA PRO A 119 17.46 -9.64 2.20
C PRO A 119 18.26 -8.51 2.89
N VAL A 120 19.55 -8.73 3.10
CA VAL A 120 20.43 -7.74 3.75
C VAL A 120 20.58 -6.49 2.90
N LEU A 121 20.69 -6.64 1.57
CA LEU A 121 20.74 -5.54 0.63
C LEU A 121 19.83 -5.84 -0.56
N GLN A 122 18.93 -4.93 -0.87
CA GLN A 122 18.00 -5.02 -2.00
C GLN A 122 18.02 -3.73 -2.79
N MET A 123 18.04 -3.85 -4.12
CA MET A 123 17.85 -2.75 -5.04
C MET A 123 16.46 -2.85 -5.68
N ARG A 124 15.78 -1.73 -5.78
CA ARG A 124 14.52 -1.59 -6.53
C ARG A 124 14.68 -0.45 -7.51
N SER A 125 14.19 -0.63 -8.70
CA SER A 125 14.18 0.43 -9.70
C SER A 125 12.90 0.41 -10.49
N CYS A 126 12.46 1.57 -10.91
CA CYS A 126 11.31 1.74 -11.77
C CYS A 126 11.58 2.88 -12.74
N PHE A 127 11.21 2.66 -13.98
CA PHE A 127 11.13 3.68 -15.01
C PHE A 127 9.74 3.62 -15.65
N PHE A 128 9.07 4.76 -15.74
CA PHE A 128 7.76 4.86 -16.38
C PHE A 128 7.66 6.14 -17.19
N ASP A 129 7.25 6.02 -18.44
CA ASP A 129 6.94 7.16 -19.30
C ASP A 129 5.43 7.41 -19.29
N PRO A 130 4.97 8.51 -18.65
CA PRO A 130 3.54 8.81 -18.53
C PRO A 130 2.89 9.17 -19.88
N LYS A 131 3.66 9.60 -20.88
CA LYS A 131 3.13 9.94 -22.21
C LYS A 131 2.80 8.69 -23.02
N LEU A 132 3.66 7.70 -22.97
CA LEU A 132 3.46 6.41 -23.64
C LEU A 132 2.68 5.42 -22.80
N GLY A 133 2.61 5.64 -21.48
CA GLY A 133 1.99 4.71 -20.54
C GLY A 133 2.78 3.42 -20.34
N ILE A 134 4.05 3.37 -20.76
CA ILE A 134 4.89 2.17 -20.69
C ILE A 134 5.95 2.34 -19.63
N GLY A 135 6.19 1.28 -18.86
CA GLY A 135 7.24 1.25 -17.86
C GLY A 135 7.82 -0.12 -17.62
N GLY A 136 9.02 -0.11 -17.06
CA GLY A 136 9.71 -1.29 -16.57
C GLY A 136 10.12 -1.12 -15.13
N PHE A 137 10.18 -2.21 -14.40
CA PHE A 137 10.62 -2.20 -13.00
C PHE A 137 11.39 -3.46 -12.66
N GLY A 138 12.21 -3.37 -11.64
CA GLY A 138 12.98 -4.50 -11.15
C GLY A 138 13.19 -4.43 -9.64
N VAL A 139 13.22 -5.61 -9.03
CA VAL A 139 13.52 -5.82 -7.60
C VAL A 139 14.59 -6.87 -7.52
N PHE A 140 15.78 -6.52 -7.03
CA PHE A 140 16.96 -7.37 -7.01
C PHE A 140 17.50 -7.49 -5.59
N PRO A 141 17.40 -8.68 -4.95
CA PRO A 141 18.13 -8.95 -3.73
C PRO A 141 19.61 -9.11 -4.08
N LEU A 142 20.44 -8.14 -3.68
CA LEU A 142 21.86 -8.12 -4.01
C LEU A 142 22.70 -8.93 -3.02
N LEU A 143 22.32 -8.89 -1.73
CA LEU A 143 23.01 -9.61 -0.67
C LEU A 143 21.98 -10.30 0.23
N MET A 144 22.13 -11.62 0.36
CA MET A 144 21.32 -12.49 1.21
C MET A 144 22.22 -13.40 2.02
N ARG A 145 21.83 -13.72 3.26
CA ARG A 145 22.56 -14.67 4.10
C ARG A 145 22.38 -16.11 3.61
N LYS A 146 21.15 -16.45 3.21
CA LYS A 146 20.81 -17.76 2.63
C LYS A 146 19.83 -17.59 1.49
N ARG A 147 20.04 -18.28 0.38
CA ARG A 147 19.07 -18.39 -0.72
C ARG A 147 18.34 -19.72 -0.56
N VAL A 148 17.09 -19.67 -0.15
CA VAL A 148 16.31 -20.87 0.18
C VAL A 148 15.12 -21.06 -0.77
N SER A 149 14.64 -19.97 -1.39
CA SER A 149 13.39 -19.99 -2.15
C SER A 149 13.57 -19.39 -3.55
N SER A 150 12.61 -19.67 -4.44
CA SER A 150 12.56 -19.05 -5.77
C SER A 150 12.31 -17.54 -5.71
N GLN A 151 11.80 -17.02 -4.60
CA GLN A 151 11.59 -15.58 -4.37
C GLN A 151 12.91 -14.83 -4.09
N ASP A 152 13.97 -15.55 -3.77
CA ASP A 152 15.30 -15.00 -3.50
C ASP A 152 16.03 -14.55 -4.76
N TYR A 153 15.41 -14.73 -5.92
CA TYR A 153 15.91 -14.27 -7.20
C TYR A 153 15.24 -12.94 -7.59
N GLY A 154 15.99 -12.12 -8.32
CA GLY A 154 15.46 -10.84 -8.80
C GLY A 154 14.22 -11.00 -9.67
N VAL A 155 13.30 -10.05 -9.55
CA VAL A 155 12.08 -9.96 -10.34
C VAL A 155 12.19 -8.77 -11.27
N VAL A 156 11.87 -8.96 -12.55
CA VAL A 156 11.77 -7.90 -13.55
C VAL A 156 10.35 -7.89 -14.10
N GLY A 157 9.78 -6.72 -14.32
CA GLY A 157 8.45 -6.57 -14.84
C GLY A 157 8.35 -5.47 -15.90
N LEU A 158 7.40 -5.65 -16.80
CA LEU A 158 6.96 -4.65 -17.76
C LEU A 158 5.50 -4.33 -17.48
N ARG A 159 5.13 -3.07 -17.63
CA ARG A 159 3.77 -2.61 -17.42
C ARG A 159 3.35 -1.58 -18.45
N TYR A 160 2.07 -1.61 -18.77
CA TYR A 160 1.39 -0.55 -19.49
C TYR A 160 0.28 -0.01 -18.59
N GLY A 161 0.09 1.29 -18.59
CA GLY A 161 -0.96 1.95 -17.84
C GLY A 161 -1.51 3.13 -18.59
N SER A 162 -2.81 3.12 -18.83
CA SER A 162 -3.58 4.26 -19.33
C SER A 162 -4.65 4.65 -18.31
N ARG A 163 -5.44 5.65 -18.63
CA ARG A 163 -6.53 6.12 -17.75
C ARG A 163 -7.56 5.04 -17.43
N ASN A 164 -7.83 4.14 -18.39
CA ASN A 164 -8.91 3.15 -18.29
C ASN A 164 -8.41 1.71 -18.31
N PHE A 165 -7.13 1.48 -18.56
CA PHE A 165 -6.60 0.16 -18.80
C PHE A 165 -5.19 0.00 -18.27
N SER A 166 -4.89 -1.11 -17.64
CA SER A 166 -3.55 -1.46 -17.18
C SER A 166 -3.30 -2.94 -17.36
N PHE A 167 -2.15 -3.28 -17.91
CA PHE A 167 -1.68 -4.65 -17.98
C PHE A 167 -0.18 -4.72 -17.77
N GLY A 168 0.30 -5.90 -17.45
CA GLY A 168 1.73 -6.14 -17.30
C GLY A 168 2.02 -7.59 -16.95
N ALA A 169 3.30 -7.88 -16.91
CA ALA A 169 3.81 -9.20 -16.54
C ALA A 169 5.16 -9.06 -15.83
N THR A 170 5.46 -10.04 -14.99
CA THR A 170 6.75 -10.18 -14.30
C THR A 170 7.40 -11.50 -14.65
N CYS A 171 8.72 -11.52 -14.59
CA CYS A 171 9.53 -12.73 -14.74
C CYS A 171 10.69 -12.71 -13.72
N MET A 172 11.27 -13.87 -13.51
CA MET A 172 12.47 -14.06 -12.68
C MET A 172 13.64 -14.49 -13.58
N PRO A 173 14.42 -13.54 -14.14
CA PRO A 173 15.43 -13.84 -15.17
C PRO A 173 16.58 -14.73 -14.66
N PHE A 174 16.81 -14.75 -13.36
CA PHE A 174 17.88 -15.52 -12.74
C PHE A 174 17.42 -16.80 -12.04
N SER A 175 16.13 -17.16 -12.16
CA SER A 175 15.61 -18.40 -11.62
C SER A 175 16.08 -19.58 -12.46
N LEU A 176 16.52 -20.67 -11.78
CA LEU A 176 16.88 -21.93 -12.43
C LEU A 176 15.65 -22.71 -12.98
N ARG A 177 14.45 -22.24 -12.70
CA ARG A 177 13.19 -22.82 -13.18
C ARG A 177 12.62 -21.92 -14.27
N ASP A 178 12.29 -22.52 -15.41
CA ASP A 178 11.65 -21.84 -16.56
C ASP A 178 10.17 -21.50 -16.25
N GLU A 179 9.95 -20.67 -15.25
CA GLU A 179 8.61 -20.15 -14.92
C GLU A 179 8.42 -18.78 -15.54
N PHE A 180 7.92 -18.76 -16.77
CA PHE A 180 7.55 -17.53 -17.45
C PHE A 180 6.07 -17.56 -17.84
N PRO A 181 5.27 -16.51 -17.54
CA PRO A 181 5.57 -15.42 -16.61
C PRO A 181 5.44 -15.84 -15.14
N LYS A 182 6.13 -15.14 -14.22
CA LYS A 182 5.92 -15.28 -12.78
C LYS A 182 4.53 -14.79 -12.37
N SER A 183 4.11 -13.66 -12.92
CA SER A 183 2.74 -13.17 -12.80
C SER A 183 2.38 -12.32 -14.04
N ALA A 184 1.09 -12.25 -14.34
CA ALA A 184 0.56 -11.35 -15.37
C ALA A 184 -0.78 -10.80 -14.89
N TRP A 185 -1.10 -9.57 -15.26
CA TRP A 185 -2.36 -8.94 -14.88
C TRP A 185 -2.96 -8.12 -16.01
N LEU A 186 -4.26 -7.99 -15.93
CA LEU A 186 -5.09 -7.18 -16.81
C LEU A 186 -6.18 -6.52 -15.98
N VAL A 187 -6.25 -5.19 -16.01
CA VAL A 187 -7.25 -4.43 -15.30
C VAL A 187 -7.87 -3.39 -16.22
N SER A 188 -9.18 -3.29 -16.19
CA SER A 188 -9.95 -2.30 -16.95
C SER A 188 -10.87 -1.51 -16.01
N LYS A 189 -11.00 -0.21 -16.28
CA LYS A 189 -11.87 0.71 -15.55
C LYS A 189 -12.83 1.39 -16.52
N VAL A 190 -14.12 1.23 -16.26
CA VAL A 190 -15.20 1.88 -17.01
C VAL A 190 -16.06 2.67 -16.03
N GLY A 191 -15.91 4.00 -16.05
CA GLY A 191 -16.59 4.88 -15.10
C GLY A 191 -16.19 4.57 -13.66
N ARG A 192 -17.13 4.09 -12.87
CA ARG A 192 -16.95 3.71 -11.45
C ARG A 192 -16.68 2.22 -11.23
N VAL A 193 -16.79 1.42 -12.27
CA VAL A 193 -16.58 -0.03 -12.21
C VAL A 193 -15.15 -0.35 -12.65
N ILE A 194 -14.49 -1.22 -11.90
CA ILE A 194 -13.16 -1.74 -12.21
C ILE A 194 -13.28 -3.26 -12.24
N ALA A 195 -12.76 -3.89 -13.27
CA ALA A 195 -12.66 -5.34 -13.39
C ALA A 195 -11.22 -5.73 -13.70
N GLY A 196 -10.79 -6.86 -13.16
CA GLY A 196 -9.42 -7.31 -13.37
C GLY A 196 -9.27 -8.81 -13.25
N LEU A 197 -8.20 -9.28 -13.90
CA LEU A 197 -7.74 -10.66 -13.86
C LEU A 197 -6.25 -10.66 -13.53
N GLN A 198 -5.82 -11.62 -12.73
CA GLN A 198 -4.41 -11.88 -12.44
C GLN A 198 -4.12 -13.37 -12.60
N TYR A 199 -3.02 -13.65 -13.24
CA TYR A 199 -2.42 -14.97 -13.32
C TYR A 199 -1.18 -15.01 -12.43
N GLU A 200 -1.13 -15.94 -11.50
CA GLU A 200 -0.01 -16.14 -10.59
C GLU A 200 0.14 -17.64 -10.31
N PRO A 201 0.99 -18.35 -11.06
CA PRO A 201 1.16 -19.80 -10.92
C PRO A 201 1.74 -20.14 -9.54
N ASP A 202 1.25 -21.20 -8.96
CA ASP A 202 1.74 -21.71 -7.69
C ASP A 202 3.12 -22.36 -7.87
N HIS A 203 4.07 -21.99 -7.03
CA HIS A 203 5.45 -22.45 -7.13
C HIS A 203 5.54 -23.90 -6.67
N GLY A 204 5.86 -24.81 -7.60
CA GLY A 204 6.11 -26.23 -7.30
C GLY A 204 5.21 -27.22 -8.03
N SER A 205 4.16 -26.81 -8.70
CA SER A 205 3.37 -27.70 -9.55
C SER A 205 4.15 -28.08 -10.81
N LYS A 206 4.33 -29.40 -11.01
CA LYS A 206 4.99 -29.96 -12.19
C LYS A 206 4.08 -30.03 -13.42
N ASP A 207 2.86 -29.52 -13.36
CA ASP A 207 1.86 -29.64 -14.41
C ASP A 207 2.25 -28.80 -15.62
N SER A 208 2.36 -29.45 -16.75
CA SER A 208 2.66 -28.83 -18.05
C SER A 208 1.55 -27.89 -18.57
N ALA A 209 0.38 -27.89 -17.94
CA ALA A 209 -0.78 -27.09 -18.32
C ALA A 209 -1.11 -25.97 -17.30
N LYS A 210 -0.11 -25.25 -16.81
CA LYS A 210 -0.24 -24.20 -15.78
C LYS A 210 -1.33 -23.16 -16.08
N TYR A 211 -1.52 -22.79 -17.35
CA TYR A 211 -2.54 -21.83 -17.76
C TYR A 211 -3.98 -22.37 -17.72
N GLN A 212 -4.15 -23.68 -17.79
CA GLN A 212 -5.47 -24.32 -17.71
C GLN A 212 -5.92 -24.56 -16.26
N ASN A 213 -5.00 -24.47 -15.31
CA ASN A 213 -5.30 -24.63 -13.90
C ASN A 213 -5.92 -23.35 -13.37
N LEU A 214 -7.21 -23.36 -13.07
CA LEU A 214 -7.96 -22.23 -12.53
C LEU A 214 -7.43 -21.75 -11.16
N LYS A 215 -6.74 -22.61 -10.40
CA LYS A 215 -6.09 -22.22 -9.13
C LYS A 215 -4.98 -21.19 -9.30
N ASN A 216 -4.49 -20.98 -10.52
CA ASN A 216 -3.50 -19.94 -10.82
C ASN A 216 -4.13 -18.60 -11.22
N TRP A 217 -5.45 -18.52 -11.29
CA TRP A 217 -6.16 -17.33 -11.72
C TRP A 217 -6.95 -16.70 -10.57
N SER A 218 -6.88 -15.39 -10.53
CA SER A 218 -7.71 -14.58 -9.65
C SER A 218 -8.48 -13.55 -10.49
N GLY A 219 -9.73 -13.32 -10.13
CA GLY A 219 -10.58 -12.34 -10.80
C GLY A 219 -11.27 -11.45 -9.79
N ALA A 220 -11.35 -10.15 -10.07
CA ALA A 220 -12.01 -9.20 -9.20
C ALA A 220 -12.87 -8.21 -9.99
N ILE A 221 -13.97 -7.80 -9.35
CA ILE A 221 -14.78 -6.68 -9.78
C ILE A 221 -14.97 -5.72 -8.62
N GLY A 222 -14.77 -4.43 -8.89
CA GLY A 222 -14.90 -3.39 -7.87
C GLY A 222 -15.79 -2.26 -8.36
N TYR A 223 -16.38 -1.57 -7.41
CA TYR A 223 -17.13 -0.34 -7.62
C TYR A 223 -16.58 0.72 -6.67
N GLY A 224 -16.17 1.86 -7.22
CA GLY A 224 -15.63 2.95 -6.43
C GLY A 224 -16.22 4.30 -6.82
N ALA A 225 -16.36 5.17 -5.83
CA ALA A 225 -16.73 6.56 -6.02
C ALA A 225 -15.81 7.47 -5.24
N GLY A 226 -15.65 8.67 -5.74
CA GLY A 226 -14.73 9.67 -5.22
C GLY A 226 -13.59 9.96 -6.19
N SER A 227 -12.83 11.01 -5.91
CA SER A 227 -11.63 11.34 -6.66
C SER A 227 -10.45 10.50 -6.16
N GLY A 228 -9.44 10.28 -7.01
CA GLY A 228 -8.18 9.66 -6.59
C GLY A 228 -7.34 10.53 -5.64
N SER A 229 -7.81 11.72 -5.30
CA SER A 229 -7.14 12.64 -4.39
C SER A 229 -7.39 12.24 -2.93
N PRO A 230 -6.37 12.12 -2.09
CA PRO A 230 -6.54 11.87 -0.65
C PRO A 230 -7.18 13.05 0.10
N LEU A 231 -7.39 14.19 -0.56
CA LEU A 231 -8.09 15.36 0.00
C LEU A 231 -9.60 15.28 -0.19
N SER A 232 -10.11 14.26 -0.86
CA SER A 232 -11.53 14.10 -1.17
C SER A 232 -12.05 12.77 -0.62
N PRO A 233 -13.30 12.75 -0.12
CA PRO A 233 -13.89 11.52 0.34
C PRO A 233 -14.02 10.51 -0.80
N SER A 234 -13.81 9.25 -0.48
CA SER A 234 -13.91 8.15 -1.45
C SER A 234 -14.36 6.87 -0.79
N PHE A 235 -14.94 5.97 -1.56
CA PHE A 235 -15.17 4.61 -1.12
C PHE A 235 -14.90 3.62 -2.26
N ASN A 236 -14.57 2.39 -1.88
CA ASN A 236 -14.37 1.27 -2.79
C ASN A 236 -15.03 0.03 -2.20
N PHE A 237 -15.70 -0.72 -3.05
CA PHE A 237 -16.23 -2.03 -2.75
C PHE A 237 -15.64 -3.01 -3.76
N CYS A 238 -15.22 -4.19 -3.33
CA CYS A 238 -14.61 -5.20 -4.18
C CYS A 238 -15.16 -6.59 -3.84
N LEU A 239 -15.39 -7.36 -4.88
CA LEU A 239 -15.60 -8.80 -4.83
C LEU A 239 -14.50 -9.47 -5.63
N GLU A 240 -13.83 -10.43 -5.05
CA GLU A 240 -12.72 -11.15 -5.64
C GLU A 240 -12.88 -12.64 -5.45
N LEU A 241 -12.58 -13.39 -6.51
CA LEU A 241 -12.33 -14.82 -6.46
C LEU A 241 -10.80 -15.00 -6.58
N ALA A 242 -10.13 -15.23 -5.47
CA ALA A 242 -8.69 -15.41 -5.42
C ALA A 242 -8.32 -16.87 -5.63
N LYS A 243 -7.45 -17.13 -6.61
CA LYS A 243 -6.93 -18.48 -6.96
C LYS A 243 -8.04 -19.52 -7.12
N SER A 244 -9.24 -19.08 -7.54
CA SER A 244 -10.45 -19.91 -7.70
C SER A 244 -10.86 -20.74 -6.46
N SER A 245 -10.26 -20.49 -5.31
CA SER A 245 -10.49 -21.23 -4.05
C SER A 245 -11.00 -20.35 -2.92
N GLN A 246 -10.80 -19.03 -3.00
CA GLN A 246 -11.17 -18.11 -1.93
C GLN A 246 -12.04 -16.99 -2.48
N PHE A 247 -13.15 -16.73 -1.82
CA PHE A 247 -13.99 -15.57 -2.09
C PHE A 247 -13.70 -14.48 -1.08
N ILE A 248 -13.39 -13.27 -1.59
CA ILE A 248 -13.04 -12.11 -0.77
C ILE A 248 -14.02 -10.99 -1.10
N ALA A 249 -14.72 -10.50 -0.08
CA ALA A 249 -15.54 -9.29 -0.16
C ALA A 249 -14.91 -8.21 0.70
N SER A 250 -14.64 -7.05 0.13
CA SER A 250 -13.98 -5.97 0.86
C SER A 250 -14.64 -4.62 0.61
N PHE A 251 -14.55 -3.76 1.61
CA PHE A 251 -15.03 -2.40 1.57
C PHE A 251 -14.04 -1.47 2.25
N TYR A 252 -13.82 -0.30 1.65
CA TYR A 252 -13.01 0.76 2.20
C TYR A 252 -13.66 2.12 1.96
N GLN A 253 -13.65 2.95 2.99
CA GLN A 253 -14.15 4.32 2.92
C GLN A 253 -13.13 5.28 3.53
N HIS A 254 -12.86 6.35 2.79
CA HIS A 254 -12.06 7.50 3.22
C HIS A 254 -12.96 8.69 3.45
N VAL A 255 -12.91 9.26 4.65
CA VAL A 255 -13.71 10.42 5.05
C VAL A 255 -12.77 11.58 5.37
N VAL A 256 -13.03 12.72 4.74
CA VAL A 256 -12.29 13.96 4.96
C VAL A 256 -13.16 14.89 5.80
N VAL A 257 -12.66 15.23 6.99
CA VAL A 257 -13.39 16.11 7.91
C VAL A 257 -12.97 17.56 7.71
N GLN A 258 -13.91 18.37 7.31
CA GLN A 258 -13.72 19.81 7.13
C GLN A 258 -14.40 20.57 8.28
N ARG A 259 -13.70 21.55 8.81
CA ARG A 259 -14.25 22.44 9.84
C ARG A 259 -14.09 23.89 9.43
N ARG A 260 -15.03 24.72 9.88
CA ARG A 260 -14.89 26.16 9.79
C ARG A 260 -13.88 26.61 10.84
N VAL A 261 -12.83 27.26 10.37
CA VAL A 261 -11.78 27.82 11.20
C VAL A 261 -11.89 29.32 11.14
N LYS A 262 -12.13 29.94 12.30
CA LYS A 262 -12.09 31.41 12.43
C LYS A 262 -10.63 31.82 12.61
N ASN A 263 -10.19 32.73 11.76
CA ASN A 263 -8.96 33.44 12.03
C ASN A 263 -9.27 34.57 13.05
N PRO A 264 -8.61 34.61 14.21
CA PRO A 264 -8.88 35.64 15.23
C PRO A 264 -8.68 37.08 14.73
N LEU A 265 -7.91 37.27 13.65
CA LEU A 265 -7.56 38.57 13.11
C LEU A 265 -8.30 38.95 11.82
N GLU A 266 -9.15 38.05 11.31
CA GLU A 266 -9.91 38.26 10.09
C GLU A 266 -11.38 37.91 10.30
N GLU A 267 -12.29 38.67 9.74
CA GLU A 267 -13.74 38.39 9.79
C GLU A 267 -14.15 37.18 8.92
N SER A 268 -13.26 36.69 8.05
CA SER A 268 -13.54 35.61 7.12
C SER A 268 -13.41 34.23 7.79
N GLU A 269 -14.46 33.41 7.68
CA GLU A 269 -14.41 31.99 8.05
C GLU A 269 -13.76 31.21 6.90
N VAL A 270 -12.68 30.47 7.19
CA VAL A 270 -12.02 29.57 6.24
C VAL A 270 -12.43 28.14 6.52
N VAL A 271 -12.88 27.42 5.50
CA VAL A 271 -13.11 25.98 5.61
C VAL A 271 -11.79 25.26 5.46
N GLY A 272 -11.37 24.52 6.48
CA GLY A 272 -10.11 23.79 6.50
C GLY A 272 -10.30 22.30 6.76
N ILE A 273 -9.48 21.48 6.12
CA ILE A 273 -9.40 20.03 6.38
C ILE A 273 -8.59 19.83 7.67
N THR A 274 -9.22 19.26 8.69
CA THR A 274 -8.65 19.15 10.03
C THR A 274 -8.26 17.73 10.42
N ASN A 275 -8.93 16.73 9.89
CA ASN A 275 -8.61 15.32 10.15
C ASN A 275 -9.17 14.40 9.06
N TYR A 276 -8.71 13.13 9.10
CA TYR A 276 -9.13 12.09 8.18
C TYR A 276 -9.54 10.86 8.97
N ILE A 277 -10.54 10.16 8.47
CA ILE A 277 -11.01 8.90 9.04
C ILE A 277 -11.07 7.87 7.90
N ASP A 278 -10.42 6.75 8.10
CA ASP A 278 -10.50 5.59 7.21
C ASP A 278 -11.23 4.48 7.92
N PHE A 279 -12.06 3.78 7.19
CA PHE A 279 -12.81 2.65 7.69
C PHE A 279 -12.85 1.55 6.62
N GLY A 280 -12.70 0.31 7.04
CA GLY A 280 -12.76 -0.80 6.10
C GLY A 280 -13.07 -2.12 6.78
N PHE A 281 -13.58 -3.05 5.97
CA PHE A 281 -13.73 -4.43 6.37
C PHE A 281 -13.34 -5.36 5.22
N GLU A 282 -12.95 -6.57 5.57
CA GLU A 282 -12.66 -7.65 4.66
C GLU A 282 -13.23 -8.95 5.20
N LEU A 283 -13.98 -9.64 4.36
CA LEU A 283 -14.48 -10.99 4.59
C LEU A 283 -13.82 -11.92 3.58
N GLN A 284 -13.13 -12.92 4.06
CA GLN A 284 -12.52 -13.96 3.24
C GLN A 284 -13.12 -15.32 3.62
N THR A 285 -13.54 -16.10 2.65
CA THR A 285 -14.08 -17.44 2.86
C THR A 285 -13.51 -18.42 1.84
N SER A 286 -13.19 -19.63 2.25
CA SER A 286 -12.77 -20.71 1.36
C SER A 286 -13.98 -21.34 0.69
N ILE A 287 -13.84 -21.69 -0.60
CA ILE A 287 -14.87 -22.38 -1.39
C ILE A 287 -14.60 -23.89 -1.41
N ASP A 288 -13.32 -24.30 -1.29
CA ASP A 288 -12.91 -25.71 -1.26
C ASP A 288 -13.15 -26.28 0.16
N GLY A 289 -14.40 -26.64 0.47
CA GLY A 289 -14.75 -27.36 1.69
C GLY A 289 -14.47 -28.87 1.56
N GLU A 290 -13.25 -29.32 1.79
CA GLU A 290 -13.06 -30.71 2.21
C GLU A 290 -13.60 -30.86 3.63
N GLU A 291 -14.60 -31.71 3.81
CA GLU A 291 -15.42 -31.91 5.02
C GLU A 291 -14.65 -32.35 6.29
N THR A 292 -13.33 -32.27 6.34
CA THR A 292 -12.52 -32.89 7.41
C THR A 292 -11.95 -31.91 8.45
N SER A 293 -12.11 -30.60 8.32
CA SER A 293 -11.71 -29.69 9.39
C SER A 293 -12.87 -28.79 9.84
N MET A 294 -13.32 -29.00 11.06
CA MET A 294 -14.34 -28.19 11.75
C MET A 294 -13.90 -26.74 12.07
N MET A 295 -12.82 -26.27 11.52
CA MET A 295 -12.44 -24.85 11.57
C MET A 295 -12.82 -24.21 10.24
N HIS A 296 -13.83 -23.38 10.28
CA HIS A 296 -14.19 -22.52 9.16
C HIS A 296 -12.99 -21.66 8.77
N ASP A 297 -12.44 -21.89 7.57
CA ASP A 297 -11.39 -21.05 6.96
C ASP A 297 -11.90 -19.66 6.53
N SER A 298 -12.92 -19.18 7.24
CA SER A 298 -13.48 -17.85 7.01
C SER A 298 -12.87 -16.88 7.98
N THR A 299 -12.27 -15.81 7.45
CA THR A 299 -11.75 -14.72 8.26
C THR A 299 -12.55 -13.45 8.00
N PHE A 300 -12.83 -12.72 9.05
CA PHE A 300 -13.49 -11.43 8.98
C PHE A 300 -12.71 -10.42 9.80
N GLN A 301 -12.35 -9.31 9.19
CA GLN A 301 -11.65 -8.23 9.89
C GLN A 301 -12.28 -6.87 9.59
N ILE A 302 -12.35 -6.04 10.61
CA ILE A 302 -12.76 -4.64 10.52
C ILE A 302 -11.62 -3.79 11.02
N GLY A 303 -11.36 -2.68 10.35
CA GLY A 303 -10.38 -1.71 10.79
C GLY A 303 -10.87 -0.28 10.65
N ALA A 304 -10.34 0.57 11.50
CA ALA A 304 -10.53 2.00 11.43
C ALA A 304 -9.23 2.74 11.72
N SER A 305 -9.04 3.86 11.08
CA SER A 305 -7.91 4.76 11.26
C SER A 305 -8.43 6.18 11.44
N TRP A 306 -7.90 6.89 12.41
CA TRP A 306 -8.23 8.28 12.66
C TRP A 306 -6.95 9.11 12.78
N GLN A 307 -6.66 9.88 11.74
CA GLN A 307 -5.62 10.90 11.79
C GLN A 307 -6.22 12.16 12.44
N ALA A 308 -6.09 12.26 13.75
CA ALA A 308 -6.71 13.31 14.55
C ALA A 308 -6.15 14.71 14.24
N ASN A 309 -4.87 14.77 13.88
CA ASN A 309 -4.17 15.98 13.46
C ASN A 309 -2.85 15.60 12.74
N LYS A 310 -2.02 16.58 12.43
CA LYS A 310 -0.73 16.34 11.74
C LYS A 310 0.28 15.50 12.55
N ASN A 311 0.09 15.39 13.88
CA ASN A 311 1.04 14.73 14.77
C ASN A 311 0.55 13.38 15.28
N PHE A 312 -0.77 13.11 15.30
CA PHE A 312 -1.35 11.93 15.93
C PHE A 312 -2.19 11.11 14.95
N LEU A 313 -1.92 9.82 14.93
CA LEU A 313 -2.68 8.80 14.24
C LEU A 313 -3.05 7.70 15.21
N LEU A 314 -4.33 7.34 15.23
CA LEU A 314 -4.86 6.20 15.96
C LEU A 314 -5.42 5.20 14.98
N LYS A 315 -5.10 3.93 15.15
CA LYS A 315 -5.66 2.83 14.35
C LYS A 315 -6.13 1.71 15.25
N GLY A 316 -7.16 1.02 14.82
CA GLY A 316 -7.67 -0.17 15.47
C GLY A 316 -8.15 -1.17 14.44
N LYS A 317 -7.92 -2.44 14.70
CA LYS A 317 -8.48 -3.55 13.91
C LYS A 317 -9.01 -4.63 14.84
N VAL A 318 -10.09 -5.26 14.41
CA VAL A 318 -10.74 -6.40 15.08
C VAL A 318 -10.90 -7.51 14.08
N GLY A 319 -10.43 -8.68 14.45
CA GLY A 319 -10.59 -9.92 13.71
C GLY A 319 -11.23 -11.00 14.58
N PRO A 320 -11.45 -12.20 14.05
CA PRO A 320 -12.14 -13.27 14.77
C PRO A 320 -11.36 -13.81 15.99
N LEU A 321 -10.03 -13.70 15.96
CA LEU A 321 -9.14 -14.25 16.99
C LEU A 321 -8.43 -13.19 17.83
N SER A 322 -8.36 -11.95 17.36
CA SER A 322 -7.60 -10.90 18.04
C SER A 322 -8.11 -9.50 17.69
N SER A 323 -7.89 -8.58 18.59
CA SER A 323 -8.06 -7.16 18.38
C SER A 323 -6.74 -6.45 18.60
N SER A 324 -6.42 -5.46 17.78
CA SER A 324 -5.16 -4.73 17.87
C SER A 324 -5.41 -3.23 17.76
N GLY A 325 -4.66 -2.47 18.53
CA GLY A 325 -4.67 -1.01 18.49
C GLY A 325 -3.27 -0.46 18.33
N THR A 326 -3.12 0.66 17.63
CA THR A 326 -1.85 1.36 17.51
C THR A 326 -2.04 2.86 17.61
N CYS A 327 -1.05 3.51 18.23
CA CYS A 327 -0.94 4.94 18.29
C CYS A 327 0.39 5.36 17.68
N ALA A 328 0.36 6.30 16.76
CA ALA A 328 1.58 6.86 16.17
C ALA A 328 1.65 8.38 16.41
N PHE A 329 2.83 8.84 16.73
CA PHE A 329 3.17 10.24 16.90
C PHE A 329 4.24 10.65 15.89
N LYS A 330 4.05 11.78 15.22
CA LYS A 330 5.00 12.33 14.26
C LYS A 330 5.41 13.74 14.64
N SER A 331 6.72 13.96 14.70
CA SER A 331 7.31 15.28 14.76
C SER A 331 7.67 15.75 13.34
N TRP A 332 7.23 16.96 12.99
CA TRP A 332 7.48 17.56 11.68
C TRP A 332 8.75 18.44 11.63
N TRP A 333 9.54 18.39 12.66
CA TRP A 333 10.84 19.03 12.64
C TRP A 333 11.76 18.30 11.66
N LYS A 334 12.69 19.01 11.08
CA LYS A 334 13.68 18.41 10.19
C LYS A 334 14.91 17.98 11.00
N PRO A 335 15.25 16.69 11.03
CA PRO A 335 14.60 15.53 10.39
C PRO A 335 13.23 15.20 10.97
N SER A 336 12.31 14.67 10.15
CA SER A 336 11.03 14.20 10.67
C SER A 336 11.20 12.88 11.42
N PHE A 337 10.52 12.77 12.53
CA PHE A 337 10.61 11.61 13.41
C PHE A 337 9.19 11.06 13.65
N THR A 338 9.00 9.77 13.47
CA THR A 338 7.74 9.09 13.75
C THR A 338 7.98 7.97 14.75
N LEU A 339 7.18 7.93 15.80
CA LEU A 339 7.14 6.85 16.78
C LEU A 339 5.76 6.22 16.76
N SER A 340 5.69 4.90 16.66
CA SER A 340 4.43 4.16 16.82
C SER A 340 4.58 3.06 17.85
N ILE A 341 3.48 2.80 18.55
CA ILE A 341 3.36 1.73 19.55
C ILE A 341 2.08 0.98 19.24
N SER A 342 2.19 -0.33 19.08
CA SER A 342 1.08 -1.23 18.86
C SER A 342 0.89 -2.20 20.02
N GLY A 343 -0.36 -2.58 20.27
CA GLY A 343 -0.76 -3.55 21.29
C GLY A 343 -1.92 -4.42 20.80
N ILE A 344 -2.04 -5.58 21.37
CA ILE A 344 -3.17 -6.52 21.19
C ILE A 344 -3.99 -6.54 22.45
#